data_b9b82d3cba78a17d304cfd1a081470ab
#
_entry.id   b9b82d3cba78a17d304cfd1a081470ab
#
_cell.length_a   1.000
_cell.length_b   1.000
_cell.length_c   1.000
_cell.angle_alpha   90.00
_cell.angle_beta   90.00
_cell.angle_gamma   90.00
#
_symmetry.space_group_name_H-M   'P 1'
#
loop_
_entity.id
_entity.type
_entity.pdbx_description
1 polymer ?
#
loop_
_entity_poly.entity_id
_entity_poly.type
_entity_poly.pdbx_seq_one_letter_code
_entity_poly.pdbx_strand_id
1 'polypeptide(L)'
;MENIKILVVDDDKMIVQSIQEVLELSGYDTEASFTGKDAIEKVQDEDFNVVLCDIMLPDILGTEVLANIHKSKPRVKVIMITGFASLDNAVLSLNLGASAYIMKPVNPDNLLKVITNKLHEQDKTERLNEDRVSEWIEDRLNNLDKE
;
A
#
# COMPACT_ATOMS: atom_id res chain seq x y z
N MET A 1 7.30 15.47 11.22
CA MET A 1 6.78 14.73 10.06
C MET A 1 7.17 13.27 10.19
N GLU A 2 6.19 12.39 10.18
CA GLU A 2 6.47 10.96 10.22
C GLU A 2 7.09 10.51 8.91
N ASN A 3 8.08 9.65 9.01
CA ASN A 3 8.71 9.08 7.83
C ASN A 3 7.76 8.08 7.16
N ILE A 4 7.53 8.25 5.88
CA ILE A 4 6.76 7.33 5.07
C ILE A 4 7.69 6.20 4.61
N LYS A 5 7.28 4.97 4.87
CA LYS A 5 8.06 3.77 4.55
C LYS A 5 7.35 2.93 3.48
N ILE A 6 8.07 2.61 2.43
CA ILE A 6 7.54 1.90 1.26
C ILE A 6 8.34 0.61 1.04
N LEU A 7 7.63 -0.51 0.89
CA LEU A 7 8.23 -1.79 0.52
C LEU A 7 8.09 -1.99 -0.99
N VAL A 8 9.18 -2.29 -1.66
CA VAL A 8 9.20 -2.58 -3.10
C VAL A 8 9.41 -4.09 -3.29
N VAL A 9 8.45 -4.75 -3.90
CA VAL A 9 8.44 -6.21 -4.08
C VAL A 9 8.49 -6.56 -5.56
N ASP A 10 9.64 -7.04 -6.02
CA ASP A 10 9.87 -7.48 -7.40
C ASP A 10 11.11 -8.38 -7.40
N ASP A 11 11.14 -9.40 -8.20
CA ASP A 11 12.30 -10.30 -8.31
C ASP A 11 13.43 -9.72 -9.18
N ASP A 12 13.14 -8.69 -9.97
CA ASP A 12 14.15 -7.99 -10.78
C ASP A 12 14.85 -6.92 -9.94
N LYS A 13 16.10 -7.19 -9.56
CA LYS A 13 16.90 -6.30 -8.70
C LYS A 13 17.13 -4.91 -9.33
N MET A 14 17.25 -4.83 -10.65
CA MET A 14 17.45 -3.56 -11.34
C MET A 14 16.19 -2.69 -11.27
N ILE A 15 15.04 -3.28 -11.43
CA ILE A 15 13.75 -2.58 -11.31
C ILE A 15 13.58 -2.08 -9.87
N VAL A 16 13.83 -2.94 -8.88
CA VAL A 16 13.75 -2.56 -7.47
C VAL A 16 14.67 -1.37 -7.18
N GLN A 17 15.92 -1.45 -7.61
CA GLN A 17 16.89 -0.38 -7.39
C GLN A 17 16.46 0.93 -8.03
N SER A 18 15.97 0.89 -9.26
CA SER A 18 15.48 2.09 -9.96
C SER A 18 14.30 2.73 -9.24
N ILE A 19 13.36 1.92 -8.78
CA ILE A 19 12.19 2.41 -8.02
C ILE A 19 12.63 3.00 -6.68
N GLN A 20 13.52 2.32 -5.96
CA GLN A 20 14.02 2.82 -4.69
C GLN A 20 14.72 4.17 -4.83
N GLU A 21 15.53 4.36 -5.89
CA GLU A 21 16.19 5.63 -6.14
C GLU A 21 15.18 6.77 -6.33
N VAL A 22 14.14 6.55 -7.11
CA VAL A 22 13.08 7.54 -7.33
C VAL A 22 12.38 7.89 -6.02
N LEU A 23 12.04 6.89 -5.21
CA LEU A 23 11.33 7.08 -3.95
C LEU A 23 12.20 7.78 -2.91
N GLU A 24 13.46 7.39 -2.79
CA GLU A 24 14.39 7.98 -1.84
C GLU A 24 14.70 9.44 -2.17
N LEU A 25 14.83 9.77 -3.44
CA LEU A 25 14.98 11.17 -3.89
C LEU A 25 13.77 12.02 -3.54
N SER A 26 12.60 11.40 -3.39
CA SER A 26 11.35 12.08 -3.00
C SER A 26 11.14 12.14 -1.48
N GLY A 27 12.10 11.62 -0.70
CA GLY A 27 12.06 11.68 0.76
C GLY A 27 11.44 10.49 1.46
N TYR A 28 11.12 9.42 0.73
CA TYR A 28 10.57 8.21 1.32
C TYR A 28 11.66 7.24 1.78
N ASP A 29 11.42 6.54 2.86
CA ASP A 29 12.23 5.40 3.28
C ASP A 29 11.77 4.16 2.53
N THR A 30 12.71 3.35 2.05
CA THR A 30 12.37 2.14 1.28
C THR A 30 13.05 0.89 1.82
N GLU A 31 12.38 -0.23 1.64
CA GLU A 31 12.95 -1.55 1.77
C GLU A 31 12.57 -2.38 0.55
N ALA A 32 13.28 -3.47 0.33
CA ALA A 32 13.06 -4.34 -0.81
C ALA A 32 12.78 -5.77 -0.39
N SER A 33 11.90 -6.44 -1.13
CA SER A 33 11.71 -7.88 -1.07
C SER A 33 11.74 -8.44 -2.49
N PHE A 34 12.40 -9.56 -2.68
CA PHE A 34 12.54 -10.19 -4.01
C PHE A 34 11.63 -11.40 -4.18
N THR A 35 10.93 -11.79 -3.12
CA THR A 35 9.96 -12.89 -3.12
C THR A 35 8.69 -12.46 -2.40
N GLY A 36 7.59 -13.13 -2.71
CA GLY A 36 6.32 -12.86 -2.05
C GLY A 36 6.31 -13.23 -0.58
N LYS A 37 6.94 -14.35 -0.23
CA LYS A 37 7.02 -14.79 1.17
C LYS A 37 7.83 -13.84 2.03
N ASP A 38 8.95 -13.33 1.52
CA ASP A 38 9.74 -12.33 2.21
C ASP A 38 8.95 -11.04 2.43
N ALA A 39 8.19 -10.63 1.43
CA ALA A 39 7.34 -9.44 1.54
C ALA A 39 6.28 -9.58 2.64
N ILE A 40 5.60 -10.72 2.68
CA ILE A 40 4.59 -10.99 3.71
C ILE A 40 5.22 -10.95 5.10
N GLU A 41 6.37 -11.57 5.27
CA GLU A 41 7.09 -11.60 6.54
C GLU A 41 7.50 -10.19 6.99
N LYS A 42 8.05 -9.39 6.10
CA LYS A 42 8.42 -8.00 6.41
C LYS A 42 7.24 -7.15 6.82
N VAL A 43 6.12 -7.27 6.13
CA VAL A 43 4.90 -6.51 6.46
C VAL A 43 4.34 -6.91 7.82
N GLN A 44 4.51 -8.16 8.24
CA GLN A 44 4.10 -8.61 9.58
C GLN A 44 4.99 -8.02 10.67
N ASP A 45 6.30 -7.92 10.41
CA ASP A 45 7.30 -7.52 11.40
C ASP A 45 7.51 -6.00 11.49
N GLU A 46 7.22 -5.27 10.41
CA GLU A 46 7.48 -3.83 10.32
C GLU A 46 6.24 -3.10 9.79
N ASP A 47 6.15 -1.81 10.10
CA ASP A 47 5.07 -0.95 9.63
C ASP A 47 5.45 -0.27 8.31
N PHE A 48 4.68 -0.56 7.27
CA PHE A 48 4.81 0.10 5.97
C PHE A 48 3.54 0.91 5.68
N ASN A 49 3.71 2.05 5.02
CA ASN A 49 2.57 2.85 4.55
C ASN A 49 2.07 2.36 3.20
N VAL A 50 2.98 1.97 2.33
CA VAL A 50 2.70 1.53 0.96
C VAL A 50 3.55 0.30 0.63
N VAL A 51 2.96 -0.63 -0.10
CA VAL A 51 3.68 -1.77 -0.70
C VAL A 51 3.47 -1.70 -2.21
N LEU A 52 4.56 -1.68 -2.96
CA LEU A 52 4.57 -1.80 -4.42
C LEU A 52 4.89 -3.24 -4.75
N CYS A 53 3.99 -3.97 -5.37
CA CYS A 53 4.12 -5.41 -5.56
C CYS A 53 3.90 -5.84 -7.01
N ASP A 54 4.87 -6.57 -7.57
CA ASP A 54 4.69 -7.22 -8.87
C ASP A 54 3.73 -8.42 -8.73
N ILE A 55 2.97 -8.68 -9.76
CA ILE A 55 2.05 -9.84 -9.82
C ILE A 55 2.84 -11.14 -10.00
N MET A 56 3.87 -11.12 -10.83
CA MET A 56 4.66 -12.32 -11.16
C MET A 56 5.91 -12.40 -10.30
N LEU A 57 5.80 -13.10 -9.18
CA LEU A 57 6.93 -13.37 -8.28
C LEU A 57 7.37 -14.82 -8.40
N PRO A 58 8.63 -15.17 -8.01
CA PRO A 58 9.15 -16.52 -8.25
C PRO A 58 8.53 -17.62 -7.37
N ASP A 59 8.00 -17.26 -6.20
CA ASP A 59 7.50 -18.22 -5.22
C ASP A 59 5.97 -18.29 -5.16
N ILE A 60 5.31 -17.14 -5.07
CA ILE A 60 3.83 -17.04 -5.06
C ILE A 60 3.43 -15.87 -5.94
N LEU A 61 2.16 -15.83 -6.33
CA LEU A 61 1.63 -14.69 -7.09
C LEU A 61 1.53 -13.44 -6.21
N GLY A 62 1.78 -12.28 -6.81
CA GLY A 62 1.61 -11.00 -6.12
C GLY A 62 0.20 -10.77 -5.62
N THR A 63 -0.81 -11.35 -6.27
CA THR A 63 -2.20 -11.31 -5.79
C THR A 63 -2.39 -12.06 -4.48
N GLU A 64 -1.61 -13.11 -4.23
CA GLU A 64 -1.61 -13.80 -2.93
C GLU A 64 -0.95 -12.94 -1.84
N VAL A 65 0.13 -12.24 -2.18
CA VAL A 65 0.77 -11.27 -1.29
C VAL A 65 -0.22 -10.17 -0.91
N LEU A 66 -0.91 -9.61 -1.90
CA LEU A 66 -1.93 -8.59 -1.73
C LEU A 66 -3.03 -9.06 -0.77
N ALA A 67 -3.60 -10.24 -1.02
CA ALA A 67 -4.67 -10.80 -0.19
C ALA A 67 -4.24 -10.96 1.27
N ASN A 68 -3.02 -11.43 1.47
CA ASN A 68 -2.43 -11.63 2.80
C ASN A 68 -2.25 -10.31 3.54
N ILE A 69 -1.67 -9.31 2.88
CA ILE A 69 -1.44 -7.98 3.46
C ILE A 69 -2.77 -7.30 3.78
N HIS A 70 -3.72 -7.33 2.85
CA HIS A 70 -5.02 -6.70 3.03
C HIS A 70 -5.79 -7.29 4.22
N LYS A 71 -5.67 -8.59 4.43
CA LYS A 71 -6.31 -9.28 5.55
C LYS A 71 -5.66 -8.94 6.89
N SER A 72 -4.31 -8.92 6.96
CA SER A 72 -3.57 -8.73 8.21
C SER A 72 -3.30 -7.28 8.56
N LYS A 73 -3.10 -6.43 7.55
CA LYS A 73 -2.76 -5.01 7.70
C LYS A 73 -3.60 -4.17 6.73
N PRO A 74 -4.91 -4.04 6.92
CA PRO A 74 -5.81 -3.42 5.93
C PRO A 74 -5.55 -1.93 5.68
N ARG A 75 -4.80 -1.25 6.55
CA ARG A 75 -4.44 0.17 6.36
C ARG A 75 -3.28 0.36 5.39
N VAL A 76 -2.47 -0.67 5.16
CA VAL A 76 -1.37 -0.60 4.20
C VAL A 76 -1.95 -0.48 2.79
N LYS A 77 -1.49 0.52 2.05
CA LYS A 77 -1.89 0.69 0.65
C LYS A 77 -1.03 -0.19 -0.24
N VAL A 78 -1.65 -1.11 -0.95
CA VAL A 78 -0.94 -2.01 -1.87
C VAL A 78 -1.21 -1.56 -3.30
N ILE A 79 -0.13 -1.24 -4.00
CA ILE A 79 -0.15 -0.85 -5.41
C ILE A 79 0.47 -1.99 -6.22
N MET A 80 -0.31 -2.56 -7.12
CA MET A 80 0.18 -3.64 -7.99
C MET A 80 0.90 -3.06 -9.19
N ILE A 81 2.07 -3.58 -9.51
CA ILE A 81 2.89 -3.15 -10.64
C ILE A 81 3.23 -4.38 -11.48
N THR A 82 2.91 -4.37 -12.76
CA THR A 82 3.14 -5.55 -13.58
C THR A 82 3.38 -5.23 -15.06
N GLY A 83 4.23 -6.05 -15.70
CA GLY A 83 4.39 -6.08 -17.15
C GLY A 83 3.36 -6.97 -17.85
N PHE A 84 2.61 -7.75 -17.10
CA PHE A 84 1.60 -8.69 -17.61
C PHE A 84 0.19 -8.17 -17.31
N ALA A 85 -0.08 -6.93 -17.74
CA ALA A 85 -1.37 -6.31 -17.51
C ALA A 85 -2.44 -7.03 -18.33
N SER A 86 -3.50 -7.46 -17.67
CA SER A 86 -4.73 -7.96 -18.28
C SER A 86 -5.91 -7.41 -17.50
N LEU A 87 -7.06 -7.35 -18.14
CA LEU A 87 -8.27 -6.92 -17.45
C LEU A 87 -8.60 -7.85 -16.28
N ASP A 88 -8.42 -9.16 -16.47
CA ASP A 88 -8.69 -10.16 -15.42
C ASP A 88 -7.79 -9.95 -14.20
N ASN A 89 -6.50 -9.71 -14.39
CA ASN A 89 -5.56 -9.44 -13.30
C ASN A 89 -5.87 -8.12 -12.59
N ALA A 90 -6.25 -7.09 -13.35
CA ALA A 90 -6.61 -5.80 -12.78
C ALA A 90 -7.87 -5.91 -11.90
N VAL A 91 -8.91 -6.56 -12.42
CA VAL A 91 -10.17 -6.77 -11.68
C VAL A 91 -9.93 -7.61 -10.43
N LEU A 92 -9.18 -8.71 -10.54
CA LEU A 92 -8.84 -9.55 -9.40
C LEU A 92 -8.08 -8.75 -8.33
N SER A 93 -7.09 -7.98 -8.75
CA SER A 93 -6.29 -7.16 -7.83
C SER A 93 -7.16 -6.16 -7.05
N LEU A 94 -8.05 -5.45 -7.76
CA LEU A 94 -8.96 -4.50 -7.12
C LEU A 94 -9.93 -5.19 -6.16
N ASN A 95 -10.45 -6.36 -6.55
CA ASN A 95 -11.35 -7.14 -5.71
C ASN A 95 -10.66 -7.67 -4.44
N LEU A 96 -9.36 -7.91 -4.50
CA LEU A 96 -8.55 -8.35 -3.36
C LEU A 96 -8.07 -7.20 -2.48
N GLY A 97 -8.39 -5.97 -2.84
CA GLY A 97 -8.10 -4.80 -2.02
C GLY A 97 -6.91 -3.95 -2.48
N ALA A 98 -6.44 -4.12 -3.72
CA ALA A 98 -5.41 -3.24 -4.27
C ALA A 98 -5.91 -1.79 -4.32
N SER A 99 -5.04 -0.86 -3.91
CA SER A 99 -5.35 0.57 -3.94
C SER A 99 -5.18 1.16 -5.34
N ALA A 100 -4.27 0.58 -6.12
CA ALA A 100 -4.01 1.00 -7.50
C ALA A 100 -3.32 -0.11 -8.28
N TYR A 101 -3.27 0.05 -9.60
CA TYR A 101 -2.68 -0.91 -10.53
C TYR A 101 -1.90 -0.12 -11.59
N ILE A 102 -0.60 -0.37 -11.67
CA ILE A 102 0.30 0.34 -12.58
C ILE A 102 0.95 -0.66 -13.54
N MET A 103 0.99 -0.30 -14.83
CA MET A 103 1.64 -1.11 -15.86
C MET A 103 3.12 -0.73 -16.01
N LYS A 104 3.98 -1.75 -16.20
CA LYS A 104 5.37 -1.52 -16.60
C LYS A 104 5.44 -1.15 -18.09
N PRO A 105 6.37 -0.32 -18.53
CA PRO A 105 7.43 0.32 -17.77
C PRO A 105 6.89 1.43 -16.88
N VAL A 106 7.42 1.51 -15.66
CA VAL A 106 6.94 2.48 -14.65
C VAL A 106 7.46 3.88 -15.01
N ASN A 107 6.52 4.81 -15.18
CA ASN A 107 6.86 6.22 -15.31
C ASN A 107 7.05 6.81 -13.91
N PRO A 108 8.24 7.36 -13.58
CA PRO A 108 8.50 7.88 -12.23
C PRO A 108 7.50 8.94 -11.76
N ASP A 109 7.12 9.88 -12.62
CA ASP A 109 6.18 10.93 -12.28
C ASP A 109 4.79 10.38 -11.97
N ASN A 110 4.33 9.40 -12.76
CA ASN A 110 3.06 8.72 -12.53
C ASN A 110 3.08 7.93 -11.23
N LEU A 111 4.16 7.20 -10.97
CA LEU A 111 4.32 6.44 -9.73
C LEU A 111 4.23 7.35 -8.51
N LEU A 112 4.95 8.46 -8.51
CA LEU A 112 4.95 9.42 -7.40
C LEU A 112 3.56 10.05 -7.20
N LYS A 113 2.85 10.36 -8.28
CA LYS A 113 1.46 10.87 -8.19
C LYS A 113 0.53 9.85 -7.56
N VAL A 114 0.61 8.60 -7.97
CA VAL A 114 -0.25 7.54 -7.42
C VAL A 114 0.05 7.33 -5.95
N ILE A 115 1.31 7.26 -5.56
CA ILE A 115 1.72 7.11 -4.16
C ILE A 115 1.19 8.28 -3.32
N THR A 116 1.42 9.50 -3.77
CA THR A 116 0.97 10.71 -3.07
C THR A 116 -0.54 10.70 -2.87
N ASN A 117 -1.30 10.36 -3.92
CA ASN A 117 -2.75 10.27 -3.83
C ASN A 117 -3.21 9.21 -2.82
N LYS A 118 -2.57 8.05 -2.81
CA LYS A 118 -2.95 6.96 -1.89
C LYS A 118 -2.60 7.28 -0.44
N LEU A 119 -1.47 7.93 -0.20
CA LEU A 119 -1.10 8.41 1.12
C LEU A 119 -2.06 9.49 1.62
N HIS A 120 -2.50 10.39 0.74
CA HIS A 120 -3.48 11.41 1.07
C HIS A 120 -4.85 10.81 1.43
N GLU A 121 -5.30 9.83 0.68
CA GLU A 121 -6.54 9.09 0.98
C GLU A 121 -6.45 8.38 2.33
N GLN A 122 -5.30 7.75 2.64
CA GLN A 122 -5.06 7.06 3.91
C GLN A 122 -5.19 8.04 5.09
N ASP A 123 -4.52 9.18 5.03
CA ASP A 123 -4.56 10.21 6.06
C ASP A 123 -5.98 10.76 6.25
N LYS A 124 -6.66 11.04 5.16
CA LYS A 124 -8.05 11.55 5.18
C LYS A 124 -9.00 10.54 5.82
N THR A 125 -8.87 9.26 5.49
CA THR A 125 -9.71 8.20 6.05
C THR A 125 -9.49 8.08 7.55
N GLU A 126 -8.26 8.09 8.01
CA GLU A 126 -7.91 8.03 9.42
C GLU A 126 -8.49 9.22 10.20
N ARG A 127 -8.37 10.44 9.66
CA ARG A 127 -8.95 11.64 10.27
C ARG A 127 -10.47 11.58 10.37
N LEU A 128 -11.14 11.14 9.31
CA LEU A 128 -12.59 11.00 9.31
C LEU A 128 -13.07 9.98 10.35
N ASN A 129 -12.34 8.89 10.53
CA ASN A 129 -12.67 7.89 11.54
C ASN A 129 -12.49 8.43 12.96
N GLU A 130 -11.43 9.18 13.21
CA GLU A 130 -11.20 9.83 14.49
C GLU A 130 -12.30 10.85 14.81
N ASP A 131 -12.67 11.69 13.85
CA ASP A 131 -13.72 12.68 14.00
C ASP A 131 -15.08 12.04 14.30
N ARG A 132 -15.42 10.97 13.63
CA ARG A 132 -16.68 10.21 13.87
C ARG A 132 -16.72 9.61 15.26
N VAL A 133 -15.61 9.06 15.72
CA VAL A 133 -15.54 8.48 17.07
C VAL A 133 -15.69 9.59 18.11
N SER A 134 -15.04 10.73 17.92
CA SER A 134 -15.16 11.87 18.82
C SER A 134 -16.58 12.41 18.90
N GLU A 135 -17.26 12.57 17.78
CA GLU A 135 -18.67 12.98 17.71
C GLU A 135 -19.57 11.99 18.46
N TRP A 136 -19.38 10.72 18.25
CA TRP A 136 -20.17 9.68 18.91
C TRP A 136 -19.99 9.73 20.44
N ILE A 137 -18.79 9.92 20.93
CA ILE A 137 -18.49 10.06 22.36
C ILE A 137 -19.18 11.31 22.93
N GLU A 138 -19.10 12.46 22.25
CA GLU A 138 -19.75 13.70 22.66
C GLU A 138 -21.26 13.55 22.76
N ASP A 139 -21.89 12.93 21.76
CA ASP A 139 -23.32 12.67 21.75
C ASP A 139 -23.76 11.79 22.92
N ARG A 140 -22.97 10.76 23.24
CA ARG A 140 -23.22 9.89 24.37
C ARG A 140 -23.15 10.64 25.71
N LEU A 141 -22.13 11.46 25.89
CA LEU A 141 -21.95 12.27 27.09
C LEU A 141 -23.10 13.28 27.26
N ASN A 142 -23.50 13.95 26.19
CA ASN A 142 -24.60 14.92 26.22
C ASN A 142 -25.93 14.26 26.54
N ASN A 143 -26.16 13.05 26.07
CA ASN A 143 -27.39 12.30 26.35
C ASN A 143 -27.43 11.81 27.80
N LEU A 144 -26.31 11.51 28.42
CA LEU A 144 -26.22 11.12 29.83
C LEU A 144 -26.60 12.28 30.77
N ASP A 145 -26.21 13.51 30.41
CA ASP A 145 -26.51 14.73 31.19
C ASP A 145 -27.99 15.13 31.14
N LYS A 146 -28.78 14.59 30.21
CA LYS A 146 -30.21 14.90 30.04
C LYS A 146 -31.15 13.96 30.79
N GLU A 147 -30.62 12.92 31.36
CA GLU A 147 -31.35 12.01 32.20
C GLU A 147 -31.19 12.42 33.69
#